data_6c865306246b5400a38c1bc6cc7e8d82
#
_entry.id   6c865306246b5400a38c1bc6cc7e8d82
#
_cell.length_a   1.000
_cell.length_b   1.000
_cell.length_c   1.000
_cell.angle_alpha   90.00
_cell.angle_beta   90.00
_cell.angle_gamma   90.00
#
_symmetry.space_group_name_H-M   'P 1'
#
loop_
_entity.id
_entity.type
_entity.pdbx_description
1 polymer ?
#
loop_
_entity_poly.entity_id
_entity_poly.type
_entity_poly.pdbx_seq_one_letter_code
_entity_poly.pdbx_strand_id
1 'polypeptide(L)'
;MVDAFLQYWDGHRAVLRTRNLAAQEGDQRFRDVRNQSLRPLTEGVAAKVAESQAEGKVGPAVAPIAAAAALVAMLERMAAFHTDLEPLGASREDVVETTARIIYQTVTGRKG
;
A
#
# COMPACT_ATOMS: atom_id res chain seq x y z
N MET A 1 9.70 5.41 0.49
CA MET A 1 8.27 5.33 0.11
C MET A 1 7.38 4.97 1.30
N VAL A 2 7.61 3.84 1.94
CA VAL A 2 6.74 3.39 3.06
C VAL A 2 6.79 4.37 4.22
N ASP A 3 7.98 4.81 4.63
CA ASP A 3 8.12 5.78 5.73
C ASP A 3 7.39 7.08 5.42
N ALA A 4 7.55 7.62 4.21
CA ALA A 4 6.88 8.85 3.79
C ALA A 4 5.36 8.69 3.79
N PHE A 5 4.86 7.52 3.39
CA PHE A 5 3.43 7.23 3.40
C PHE A 5 2.88 7.20 4.83
N LEU A 6 3.60 6.57 5.76
CA LEU A 6 3.21 6.56 7.17
C LEU A 6 3.26 7.97 7.78
N GLN A 7 4.28 8.77 7.44
CA GLN A 7 4.35 10.16 7.89
C GLN A 7 3.15 10.97 7.40
N TYR A 8 2.76 10.81 6.14
CA TYR A 8 1.60 11.50 5.60
C TYR A 8 0.32 11.10 6.35
N TRP A 9 0.14 9.80 6.60
CA TRP A 9 -1.00 9.30 7.37
C TRP A 9 -1.02 9.86 8.79
N ASP A 10 0.14 9.85 9.47
CA ASP A 10 0.25 10.35 10.84
C ASP A 10 -0.13 11.84 10.93
N GLY A 11 0.25 12.62 9.91
CA GLY A 11 -0.07 14.05 9.85
C GLY A 11 -1.51 14.36 9.45
N HIS A 12 -2.22 13.43 8.81
CA HIS A 12 -3.56 13.65 8.24
C HIS A 12 -4.58 12.62 8.68
N ARG A 13 -4.34 11.96 9.81
CA ARG A 13 -5.08 10.77 10.24
C ARG A 13 -6.60 10.99 10.29
N ALA A 14 -7.06 12.08 10.91
CA ALA A 14 -8.49 12.33 11.06
C ALA A 14 -9.18 12.49 9.70
N VAL A 15 -8.59 13.25 8.79
CA VAL A 15 -9.14 13.48 7.44
C VAL A 15 -9.17 12.19 6.64
N LEU A 16 -8.06 11.44 6.67
CA LEU A 16 -7.95 10.19 5.89
C LEU A 16 -8.88 9.10 6.41
N ARG A 17 -9.03 8.99 7.73
CA ARG A 17 -9.97 8.03 8.33
C ARG A 17 -11.42 8.39 7.98
N THR A 18 -11.77 9.66 8.02
CA THR A 18 -13.11 10.14 7.63
C THR A 18 -13.38 9.81 6.16
N ARG A 19 -12.41 10.07 5.28
CA ARG A 19 -12.53 9.75 3.85
C ARG A 19 -12.78 8.26 3.63
N ASN A 20 -11.98 7.40 4.29
CA ASN A 20 -12.07 5.96 4.11
C ASN A 20 -13.36 5.40 4.68
N LEU A 21 -13.80 5.90 5.83
CA LEU A 21 -15.06 5.47 6.45
C LEU A 21 -16.25 5.82 5.55
N ALA A 22 -16.30 7.06 5.05
CA ALA A 22 -17.37 7.50 4.15
C ALA A 22 -17.39 6.67 2.86
N ALA A 23 -16.22 6.35 2.29
CA ALA A 23 -16.11 5.50 1.11
C ALA A 23 -16.61 4.07 1.39
N GLN A 24 -16.29 3.51 2.56
CA GLN A 24 -16.76 2.20 3.00
C GLN A 24 -18.28 2.15 3.17
N GLU A 25 -18.87 3.25 3.65
CA GLU A 25 -20.32 3.35 3.84
C GLU A 25 -21.07 3.60 2.52
N GLY A 26 -20.36 3.63 1.39
CA GLY A 26 -20.97 3.72 0.07
C GLY A 26 -21.08 5.14 -0.49
N ASP A 27 -20.45 6.12 0.13
CA ASP A 27 -20.43 7.48 -0.43
C ASP A 27 -19.49 7.52 -1.64
N GLN A 28 -20.08 7.56 -2.83
CA GLN A 28 -19.34 7.48 -4.09
C GLN A 28 -18.34 8.63 -4.27
N ARG A 29 -18.66 9.82 -3.75
CA ARG A 29 -17.78 10.99 -3.88
C ARG A 29 -16.46 10.77 -3.14
N PHE A 30 -16.53 10.25 -1.92
CA PHE A 30 -15.34 9.93 -1.13
C PHE A 30 -14.57 8.76 -1.71
N ARG A 31 -15.28 7.76 -2.25
CA ARG A 31 -14.65 6.63 -2.93
C ARG A 31 -13.86 7.09 -4.15
N ASP A 32 -14.43 7.98 -4.96
CA ASP A 32 -13.76 8.52 -6.15
C ASP A 32 -12.51 9.32 -5.78
N VAL A 33 -12.59 10.17 -4.75
CA VAL A 33 -11.44 10.94 -4.25
C VAL A 33 -10.34 9.99 -3.77
N ARG A 34 -10.69 8.97 -3.00
CA ARG A 34 -9.74 7.98 -2.51
C ARG A 34 -9.06 7.25 -3.68
N ASN A 35 -9.85 6.78 -4.65
CA ASN A 35 -9.32 6.04 -5.80
C ASN A 35 -8.41 6.92 -6.64
N GLN A 36 -8.78 8.18 -6.88
CA GLN A 36 -7.95 9.12 -7.61
C GLN A 36 -6.64 9.43 -6.88
N SER A 37 -6.69 9.56 -5.56
CA SER A 37 -5.50 9.84 -4.74
C SER A 37 -4.49 8.70 -4.79
N LEU A 38 -4.97 7.46 -4.85
CA LEU A 38 -4.12 6.26 -4.83
C LEU A 38 -3.70 5.80 -6.22
N ARG A 39 -4.33 6.32 -7.27
CA ARG A 39 -4.10 5.85 -8.64
C ARG A 39 -2.64 5.98 -9.11
N PRO A 40 -1.97 7.13 -8.93
CA PRO A 40 -0.57 7.24 -9.36
C PRO A 40 0.35 6.22 -8.68
N LEU A 41 0.15 5.98 -7.40
CA LEU A 41 0.92 4.98 -6.66
C LEU A 41 0.62 3.57 -7.18
N THR A 42 -0.64 3.24 -7.37
CA THR A 42 -1.06 1.94 -7.87
C THR A 42 -0.50 1.68 -9.27
N GLU A 43 -0.59 2.65 -10.18
CA GLU A 43 -0.06 2.53 -11.52
C GLU A 43 1.47 2.41 -11.53
N GLY A 44 2.16 3.14 -10.66
CA GLY A 44 3.61 3.06 -10.53
C GLY A 44 4.07 1.69 -10.06
N VAL A 45 3.40 1.13 -9.06
CA VAL A 45 3.71 -0.22 -8.56
C VAL A 45 3.39 -1.27 -9.63
N ALA A 46 2.25 -1.13 -10.33
CA ALA A 46 1.86 -2.05 -11.40
C ALA A 46 2.91 -2.07 -12.53
N ALA A 47 3.46 -0.90 -12.89
CA ALA A 47 4.50 -0.81 -13.91
C ALA A 47 5.76 -1.58 -13.50
N LYS A 48 6.14 -1.52 -12.23
CA LYS A 48 7.29 -2.28 -11.70
C LYS A 48 7.03 -3.79 -11.72
N VAL A 49 5.83 -4.22 -11.37
CA VAL A 49 5.44 -5.64 -11.45
C VAL A 49 5.50 -6.13 -12.89
N ALA A 50 4.95 -5.34 -13.82
CA ALA A 50 4.97 -5.68 -15.25
C ALA A 50 6.40 -5.78 -15.79
N GLU A 51 7.29 -4.86 -15.38
CA GLU A 51 8.70 -4.89 -15.77
C GLU A 51 9.39 -6.18 -15.29
N SER A 52 9.19 -6.54 -14.01
CA SER A 52 9.75 -7.76 -13.44
C SER A 52 9.17 -9.02 -14.09
N GLN A 53 7.90 -8.97 -14.47
CA GLN A 53 7.22 -10.05 -15.17
C GLN A 53 7.83 -10.26 -16.56
N ALA A 54 8.10 -9.17 -17.28
CA ALA A 54 8.75 -9.23 -18.59
C ALA A 54 10.17 -9.82 -18.51
N GLU A 55 10.85 -9.64 -17.38
CA GLU A 55 12.17 -10.21 -17.11
C GLU A 55 12.13 -11.65 -16.59
N GLY A 56 10.94 -12.22 -16.45
CA GLY A 56 10.76 -13.60 -15.96
C GLY A 56 10.92 -13.75 -14.46
N LYS A 57 10.95 -12.65 -13.68
CA LYS A 57 11.15 -12.68 -12.23
C LYS A 57 9.84 -12.83 -11.46
N VAL A 58 8.73 -12.47 -12.08
CA VAL A 58 7.39 -12.59 -11.53
C VAL A 58 6.56 -13.44 -12.46
N GLY A 59 5.74 -14.34 -11.92
CA GLY A 59 4.96 -15.30 -12.70
C GLY A 59 3.97 -14.63 -13.66
N PRO A 60 3.72 -15.23 -14.84
CA PRO A 60 2.83 -14.63 -15.84
C PRO A 60 1.37 -14.62 -15.43
N ALA A 61 0.98 -15.41 -14.44
CA ALA A 61 -0.40 -15.42 -13.93
C ALA A 61 -0.71 -14.24 -13.03
N VAL A 62 0.29 -13.49 -12.58
CA VAL A 62 0.10 -12.31 -11.74
C VAL A 62 -0.39 -11.16 -12.60
N ALA A 63 -1.57 -10.61 -12.28
CA ALA A 63 -2.07 -9.41 -12.93
C ALA A 63 -1.45 -8.18 -12.28
N PRO A 64 -0.63 -7.38 -13.00
CA PRO A 64 0.11 -6.27 -12.38
C PRO A 64 -0.77 -5.27 -11.61
N ILE A 65 -1.92 -4.87 -12.15
CA ILE A 65 -2.83 -3.94 -11.46
C ILE A 65 -3.39 -4.57 -10.19
N ALA A 66 -3.77 -5.84 -10.23
CA ALA A 66 -4.29 -6.54 -9.05
C ALA A 66 -3.23 -6.67 -7.95
N ALA A 67 -1.99 -7.00 -8.33
CA ALA A 67 -0.88 -7.07 -7.40
C ALA A 67 -0.61 -5.69 -6.76
N ALA A 68 -0.59 -4.65 -7.58
CA ALA A 68 -0.38 -3.29 -7.11
C ALA A 68 -1.50 -2.85 -6.16
N ALA A 69 -2.75 -3.13 -6.49
CA ALA A 69 -3.90 -2.80 -5.64
C ALA A 69 -3.80 -3.51 -4.28
N ALA A 70 -3.39 -4.77 -4.26
CA ALA A 70 -3.19 -5.53 -3.03
C ALA A 70 -2.08 -4.92 -2.16
N LEU A 71 -0.95 -4.53 -2.77
CA LEU A 71 0.16 -3.92 -2.05
C LEU A 71 -0.20 -2.54 -1.50
N VAL A 72 -0.90 -1.72 -2.29
CA VAL A 72 -1.34 -0.40 -1.84
C VAL A 72 -2.37 -0.52 -0.72
N ALA A 73 -3.29 -1.49 -0.80
CA ALA A 73 -4.25 -1.76 0.29
C ALA A 73 -3.53 -2.16 1.58
N MET A 74 -2.51 -3.01 1.49
CA MET A 74 -1.68 -3.39 2.62
C MET A 74 -0.97 -2.18 3.21
N LEU A 75 -0.34 -1.37 2.36
CA LEU A 75 0.38 -0.17 2.80
C LEU A 75 -0.55 0.80 3.52
N GLU A 76 -1.75 1.02 2.98
CA GLU A 76 -2.75 1.90 3.57
C GLU A 76 -3.21 1.39 4.93
N ARG A 77 -3.46 0.09 5.04
CA ARG A 77 -3.84 -0.55 6.30
C ARG A 77 -2.74 -0.40 7.35
N MET A 78 -1.49 -0.66 6.96
CA MET A 78 -0.35 -0.52 7.86
C MET A 78 -0.17 0.92 8.32
N ALA A 79 -0.31 1.89 7.41
CA ALA A 79 -0.20 3.30 7.75
C ALA A 79 -1.30 3.74 8.73
N ALA A 80 -2.53 3.28 8.51
CA ALA A 80 -3.67 3.66 9.34
C ALA A 80 -3.60 3.06 10.75
N PHE A 81 -3.02 1.87 10.91
CA PHE A 81 -3.14 1.09 12.15
C PHE A 81 -1.80 0.64 12.74
N HIS A 82 -0.65 1.23 12.34
CA HIS A 82 0.65 0.77 12.84
C HIS A 82 0.78 0.86 14.36
N THR A 83 0.11 1.84 14.99
CA THR A 83 0.14 1.97 16.45
C THR A 83 -0.56 0.81 17.17
N ASP A 84 -1.53 0.17 16.52
CA ASP A 84 -2.22 -0.99 17.11
C ASP A 84 -1.32 -2.21 17.24
N LEU A 85 -0.19 -2.23 16.53
CA LEU A 85 0.77 -3.33 16.55
C LEU A 85 1.82 -3.18 17.64
N GLU A 86 1.96 -1.99 18.23
CA GLU A 86 2.94 -1.74 19.28
C GLU A 86 2.75 -2.67 20.48
N PRO A 87 1.53 -2.88 21.00
CA PRO A 87 1.33 -3.82 22.10
C PRO A 87 1.68 -5.27 21.75
N LEU A 88 1.72 -5.60 20.46
CA LEU A 88 2.11 -6.93 19.98
C LEU A 88 3.62 -7.06 19.77
N GLY A 89 4.37 -5.98 19.98
CA GLY A 89 5.82 -5.99 19.87
C GLY A 89 6.38 -5.46 18.55
N ALA A 90 5.55 -4.92 17.66
CA ALA A 90 5.99 -4.35 16.40
C ALA A 90 6.06 -2.82 16.51
N SER A 91 7.28 -2.28 16.46
CA SER A 91 7.50 -0.84 16.45
C SER A 91 7.14 -0.22 15.10
N ARG A 92 7.07 1.11 15.04
CA ARG A 92 6.88 1.81 13.78
C ARG A 92 7.99 1.45 12.78
N GLU A 93 9.22 1.38 13.23
CA GLU A 93 10.37 1.00 12.40
C GLU A 93 10.23 -0.43 11.88
N ASP A 94 9.74 -1.36 12.69
CA ASP A 94 9.47 -2.73 12.26
C ASP A 94 8.43 -2.75 11.16
N VAL A 95 7.36 -1.97 11.29
CA VAL A 95 6.30 -1.89 10.28
C VAL A 95 6.83 -1.32 8.97
N VAL A 96 7.61 -0.23 9.04
CA VAL A 96 8.22 0.39 7.85
C VAL A 96 9.13 -0.60 7.13
N GLU A 97 10.05 -1.20 7.85
CA GLU A 97 11.05 -2.10 7.26
C GLU A 97 10.41 -3.36 6.69
N THR A 98 9.53 -3.99 7.45
CA THR A 98 8.89 -5.24 7.03
C THR A 98 7.97 -5.01 5.84
N THR A 99 7.17 -3.94 5.86
CA THR A 99 6.28 -3.59 4.75
C THR A 99 7.08 -3.31 3.48
N ALA A 100 8.18 -2.57 3.61
CA ALA A 100 9.05 -2.28 2.47
C ALA A 100 9.65 -3.55 1.87
N ARG A 101 10.07 -4.52 2.71
CA ARG A 101 10.60 -5.80 2.24
C ARG A 101 9.55 -6.66 1.55
N ILE A 102 8.33 -6.70 2.07
CA ILE A 102 7.23 -7.45 1.45
C ILE A 102 6.92 -6.87 0.07
N ILE A 103 6.85 -5.54 -0.05
CA ILE A 103 6.63 -4.88 -1.34
C ILE A 103 7.77 -5.22 -2.31
N TYR A 104 9.01 -5.08 -1.85
CA TYR A 104 10.18 -5.36 -2.68
C TYR A 104 10.19 -6.80 -3.21
N GLN A 105 9.96 -7.77 -2.32
CA GLN A 105 9.93 -9.19 -2.70
C GLN A 105 8.83 -9.48 -3.71
N THR A 106 7.64 -8.90 -3.50
CA THR A 106 6.50 -9.12 -4.39
C THR A 106 6.72 -8.47 -5.75
N VAL A 107 7.23 -7.24 -5.76
CA VAL A 107 7.40 -6.46 -7.00
C VAL A 107 8.56 -6.99 -7.85
N THR A 108 9.65 -7.43 -7.21
CA THR A 108 10.87 -7.85 -7.93
C THR A 108 11.02 -9.36 -8.03
N GLY A 109 10.26 -10.14 -7.27
CA GLY A 109 10.44 -11.58 -7.16
C GLY A 109 11.73 -11.99 -6.44
N ARG A 110 12.43 -11.03 -5.80
CA ARG A 110 13.69 -11.28 -5.09
C ARG A 110 13.46 -11.44 -3.61
N LYS A 111 14.22 -12.34 -3.00
CA LYS A 111 14.29 -12.42 -1.53
C LYS A 111 15.08 -11.23 -1.02
N GLY A 112 14.42 -10.40 -0.20
CA GLY A 112 14.98 -9.13 0.26
C GLY A 112 15.95 -9.19 1.39
#